data_147e5ff21cc40fd53f6b75222f69393e
#
_entry.id   147e5ff21cc40fd53f6b75222f69393e
#
_cell.length_a   1.000
_cell.length_b   1.000
_cell.length_c   1.000
_cell.angle_alpha   90.00
_cell.angle_beta   90.00
_cell.angle_gamma   90.00
#
_symmetry.space_group_name_H-M   'P 1'
#
loop_
_entity.id
_entity.type
_entity.pdbx_description
1 polymer ?
#
loop_
_entity_poly.entity_id
_entity_poly.type
_entity_poly.pdbx_seq_one_letter_code
_entity_poly.pdbx_strand_id
1 'polypeptide(L)'
;MNETATDKIFVDEQTQILDAYRLGEKIYADGFRPTFVVGLWRGGSTVALVVQECLAYLGVPTQHTTIRTSYGGRVQYENSIASSEQIRVHGKSFALDSLDASDRLLIVDDVYRTGRHSKAVLERLRTGLRRNMPQEVRVAALWKHADSDGDELDYYLHETDRWVVLPYELSGLTAAEIAENKPGLASILA
;
A
#
# COMPACT_ATOMS: atom_id res chain seq x y z
N MET A 1 -23.93 -11.74 0.99
CA MET A 1 -23.97 -11.76 2.47
C MET A 1 -23.80 -10.32 2.92
N ASN A 2 -24.73 -9.78 3.72
CA ASN A 2 -24.59 -8.44 4.29
C ASN A 2 -23.45 -8.52 5.33
N GLU A 3 -22.30 -7.94 5.01
CA GLU A 3 -21.30 -7.65 6.03
C GLU A 3 -21.92 -6.70 7.04
N THR A 4 -22.06 -7.16 8.27
CA THR A 4 -22.60 -6.34 9.35
C THR A 4 -21.57 -5.25 9.69
N ALA A 5 -22.05 -4.08 10.13
CA ALA A 5 -21.21 -2.92 10.50
C ALA A 5 -20.12 -3.25 11.56
N THR A 6 -20.23 -4.39 12.23
CA THR A 6 -19.28 -4.91 13.22
C THR A 6 -17.99 -5.50 12.63
N ASP A 7 -17.90 -5.67 11.31
CA ASP A 7 -16.77 -6.33 10.65
C ASP A 7 -15.81 -5.35 9.94
N LYS A 8 -15.95 -4.05 10.20
CA LYS A 8 -15.15 -2.98 9.59
C LYS A 8 -14.37 -2.19 10.64
N ILE A 9 -13.15 -1.80 10.29
CA ILE A 9 -12.35 -0.80 11.04
C ILE A 9 -12.31 0.46 10.19
N PHE A 10 -12.84 1.56 10.72
CA PHE A 10 -12.74 2.87 10.06
C PHE A 10 -11.50 3.60 10.58
N VAL A 11 -10.61 3.95 9.67
CA VAL A 11 -9.39 4.72 9.97
C VAL A 11 -9.66 6.18 9.59
N ASP A 12 -9.39 7.10 10.50
CA ASP A 12 -9.48 8.54 10.23
C ASP A 12 -8.19 9.07 9.57
N GLU A 13 -8.28 10.28 9.00
CA GLU A 13 -7.21 10.92 8.25
C GLU A 13 -5.96 11.16 9.11
N GLN A 14 -6.14 11.61 10.35
CA GLN A 14 -5.06 11.92 11.27
C GLN A 14 -4.32 10.66 11.68
N THR A 15 -5.05 9.60 12.02
CA THR A 15 -4.49 8.30 12.37
C THR A 15 -3.65 7.74 11.22
N GLN A 16 -4.19 7.76 9.99
CA GLN A 16 -3.45 7.26 8.82
C GLN A 16 -2.14 8.02 8.59
N ILE A 17 -2.16 9.36 8.70
CA ILE A 17 -0.96 10.18 8.49
C ILE A 17 0.07 9.91 9.60
N LEU A 18 -0.35 9.88 10.86
CA LEU A 18 0.56 9.60 11.98
C LEU A 18 1.16 8.19 11.90
N ASP A 19 0.37 7.20 11.50
CA ASP A 19 0.85 5.85 11.31
C ASP A 19 1.84 5.75 10.14
N ALA A 20 1.63 6.50 9.06
CA ALA A 20 2.60 6.54 7.98
C ALA A 20 3.95 7.15 8.43
N TYR A 21 3.96 8.17 9.31
CA TYR A 21 5.18 8.66 9.95
C TYR A 21 5.83 7.60 10.85
N ARG A 22 5.05 6.88 11.67
CA ARG A 22 5.55 5.78 12.52
C ARG A 22 6.16 4.66 11.69
N LEU A 23 5.56 4.35 10.53
CA LEU A 23 6.11 3.36 9.61
C LEU A 23 7.47 3.82 9.04
N GLY A 24 7.58 5.09 8.64
CA GLY A 24 8.84 5.66 8.17
C GLY A 24 9.94 5.64 9.25
N GLU A 25 9.59 5.99 10.47
CA GLU A 25 10.50 5.92 11.64
C GLU A 25 10.93 4.48 11.92
N LYS A 26 10.01 3.52 11.91
CA LYS A 26 10.29 2.08 12.09
C LYS A 26 11.29 1.56 11.05
N ILE A 27 11.11 1.93 9.77
CA ILE A 27 12.03 1.57 8.68
C ILE A 27 13.41 2.17 8.94
N TYR A 28 13.45 3.45 9.36
CA TYR A 28 14.71 4.13 9.68
C TYR A 28 15.42 3.49 10.87
N ALA A 29 14.69 3.16 11.95
CA ALA A 29 15.24 2.55 13.17
C ALA A 29 15.82 1.14 12.92
N ASP A 30 15.22 0.38 11.98
CA ASP A 30 15.73 -0.94 11.54
C ASP A 30 17.04 -0.84 10.73
N GLY A 31 17.47 0.37 10.36
CA GLY A 31 18.70 0.58 9.60
C GLY A 31 18.53 0.53 8.08
N PHE A 32 17.33 0.22 7.56
CA PHE A 32 17.10 0.27 6.13
C PHE A 32 17.08 1.70 5.60
N ARG A 33 17.84 1.95 4.53
CA ARG A 33 17.98 3.26 3.90
C ARG A 33 17.63 3.16 2.42
N PRO A 34 16.33 3.16 2.07
CA PRO A 34 15.93 3.06 0.68
C PRO A 34 16.47 4.24 -0.14
N THR A 35 16.81 3.98 -1.39
CA THR A 35 17.14 5.01 -2.38
C THR A 35 15.93 5.30 -3.28
N PHE A 36 14.99 4.34 -3.36
CA PHE A 36 13.81 4.45 -4.21
C PHE A 36 12.57 3.90 -3.50
N VAL A 37 11.48 4.67 -3.51
CA VAL A 37 10.19 4.31 -2.92
C VAL A 37 9.13 4.13 -4.01
N VAL A 38 8.42 3.02 -4.00
CA VAL A 38 7.28 2.76 -4.88
C VAL A 38 6.01 2.64 -4.04
N GLY A 39 5.11 3.60 -4.16
CA GLY A 39 3.76 3.52 -3.58
C GLY A 39 2.81 2.73 -4.48
N LEU A 40 2.09 1.76 -3.93
CA LEU A 40 1.07 1.04 -4.68
C LEU A 40 -0.20 1.89 -4.78
N TRP A 41 -0.58 2.26 -5.98
CA TRP A 41 -1.80 3.00 -6.21
C TRP A 41 -3.03 2.09 -5.98
N ARG A 42 -4.00 2.49 -5.11
CA ARG A 42 -4.33 3.84 -4.67
C ARG A 42 -3.70 4.21 -3.33
N GLY A 43 -4.07 3.53 -2.26
CA GLY A 43 -3.82 3.98 -0.92
C GLY A 43 -2.37 3.90 -0.47
N GLY A 44 -1.63 2.91 -0.95
CA GLY A 44 -0.20 2.83 -0.72
C GLY A 44 0.58 4.07 -1.20
N SER A 45 0.04 4.81 -2.20
CA SER A 45 0.66 6.07 -2.64
C SER A 45 0.58 7.16 -1.57
N THR A 46 -0.52 7.26 -0.83
CA THR A 46 -0.69 8.22 0.26
C THR A 46 0.26 7.90 1.42
N VAL A 47 0.37 6.62 1.76
CA VAL A 47 1.30 6.15 2.80
C VAL A 47 2.74 6.40 2.37
N ALA A 48 3.10 6.05 1.13
CA ALA A 48 4.44 6.21 0.58
C ALA A 48 4.91 7.67 0.59
N LEU A 49 4.01 8.62 0.28
CA LEU A 49 4.32 10.05 0.36
C LEU A 49 4.78 10.45 1.76
N VAL A 50 4.04 10.06 2.80
CA VAL A 50 4.37 10.41 4.18
C VAL A 50 5.61 9.67 4.69
N VAL A 51 5.77 8.39 4.33
CA VAL A 51 6.98 7.61 4.63
C VAL A 51 8.21 8.28 4.01
N GLN A 52 8.11 8.73 2.76
CA GLN A 52 9.18 9.45 2.08
C GLN A 52 9.55 10.75 2.79
N GLU A 53 8.57 11.57 3.15
CA GLU A 53 8.80 12.82 3.89
C GLU A 53 9.47 12.55 5.24
N CYS A 54 9.04 11.51 5.96
CA CYS A 54 9.67 11.06 7.20
C CYS A 54 11.14 10.70 6.98
N LEU A 55 11.43 9.87 6.00
CA LEU A 55 12.78 9.43 5.67
C LEU A 55 13.67 10.60 5.23
N ALA A 56 13.14 11.51 4.41
CA ALA A 56 13.84 12.72 3.99
C ALA A 56 14.22 13.63 5.19
N TYR A 57 13.27 13.84 6.11
CA TYR A 57 13.53 14.58 7.36
C TYR A 57 14.63 13.91 8.20
N LEU A 58 14.68 12.57 8.21
CA LEU A 58 15.71 11.79 8.92
C LEU A 58 17.03 11.68 8.14
N GLY A 59 17.19 12.41 7.03
CA GLY A 59 18.43 12.47 6.24
C GLY A 59 18.59 11.33 5.23
N VAL A 60 17.51 10.66 4.85
CA VAL A 60 17.49 9.59 3.82
C VAL A 60 16.75 10.11 2.58
N PRO A 61 17.44 10.78 1.63
CA PRO A 61 16.79 11.22 0.41
C PRO A 61 16.46 10.02 -0.48
N THR A 62 15.28 10.04 -1.06
CA THR A 62 14.81 8.95 -1.93
C THR A 62 14.22 9.52 -3.23
N GLN A 63 14.36 8.77 -4.32
CA GLN A 63 13.46 8.92 -5.47
C GLN A 63 12.16 8.18 -5.21
N HIS A 64 11.08 8.55 -5.91
CA HIS A 64 9.80 7.91 -5.71
C HIS A 64 8.96 7.85 -6.99
N THR A 65 8.06 6.90 -7.02
CA THR A 65 6.98 6.81 -8.02
C THR A 65 5.79 6.06 -7.46
N THR A 66 4.70 6.07 -8.21
CA THR A 66 3.54 5.23 -7.93
C THR A 66 3.32 4.23 -9.04
N ILE A 67 3.00 3.00 -8.68
CA ILE A 67 2.65 1.94 -9.63
C ILE A 67 1.23 1.49 -9.36
N ARG A 68 0.38 1.56 -10.39
CA ARG A 68 -1.00 1.11 -10.29
C ARG A 68 -1.09 -0.39 -10.53
N THR A 69 -1.67 -1.09 -9.58
CA THR A 69 -2.16 -2.45 -9.75
C THR A 69 -3.68 -2.41 -9.92
N SER A 70 -4.23 -3.18 -10.82
CA SER A 70 -5.68 -3.24 -11.01
C SER A 70 -6.15 -4.66 -11.25
N TYR A 71 -7.23 -5.01 -10.57
CA TYR A 71 -8.17 -6.02 -11.04
C TYR A 71 -9.19 -5.34 -11.95
N GLY A 72 -9.85 -6.07 -12.80
CA GLY A 72 -10.83 -5.52 -13.76
C GLY A 72 -12.13 -4.98 -13.16
N GLY A 73 -12.22 -4.72 -11.84
CA GLY A 73 -13.38 -4.18 -11.14
C GLY A 73 -13.71 -4.94 -9.84
N ARG A 74 -14.62 -4.39 -9.00
CA ARG A 74 -14.97 -4.96 -7.67
C ARG A 74 -15.49 -6.41 -7.75
N VAL A 75 -16.34 -6.72 -8.72
CA VAL A 75 -16.84 -8.09 -8.96
C VAL A 75 -15.72 -9.05 -9.36
N GLN A 76 -14.68 -8.55 -10.03
CA GLN A 76 -13.50 -9.32 -10.39
C GLN A 76 -12.50 -9.46 -9.23
N TYR A 77 -12.49 -8.54 -8.26
CA TYR A 77 -11.67 -8.68 -7.04
C TYR A 77 -12.12 -9.88 -6.21
N GLU A 78 -13.42 -10.02 -5.97
CA GLU A 78 -13.99 -11.15 -5.21
C GLU A 78 -13.84 -12.47 -5.96
N ASN A 79 -13.98 -12.46 -7.29
CA ASN A 79 -13.78 -13.63 -8.14
C ASN A 79 -12.30 -13.96 -8.40
N SER A 80 -11.39 -12.99 -8.33
CA SER A 80 -9.96 -13.21 -8.59
C SER A 80 -9.21 -13.75 -7.38
N ILE A 81 -9.79 -13.70 -6.18
CA ILE A 81 -9.29 -14.49 -5.05
C ILE A 81 -9.43 -15.99 -5.35
N ALA A 82 -10.42 -16.37 -6.17
CA ALA A 82 -10.67 -17.74 -6.59
C ALA A 82 -10.05 -18.12 -7.94
N SER A 83 -9.58 -17.15 -8.74
CA SER A 83 -9.01 -17.39 -10.07
C SER A 83 -7.58 -16.86 -10.17
N SER A 84 -6.74 -17.57 -10.94
CA SER A 84 -5.35 -17.20 -11.25
C SER A 84 -5.24 -16.00 -12.21
N GLU A 85 -6.18 -15.04 -12.19
CA GLU A 85 -6.13 -13.88 -13.05
C GLU A 85 -4.91 -12.98 -12.74
N GLN A 86 -4.17 -12.69 -13.78
CA GLN A 86 -2.92 -11.95 -13.72
C GLN A 86 -3.20 -10.48 -13.38
N ILE A 87 -2.70 -10.00 -12.23
CA ILE A 87 -2.77 -8.59 -11.85
C ILE A 87 -2.07 -7.75 -12.92
N ARG A 88 -2.76 -6.74 -13.45
CA ARG A 88 -2.19 -5.79 -14.40
C ARG A 88 -1.42 -4.70 -13.66
N VAL A 89 -0.19 -4.45 -14.11
CA VAL A 89 0.71 -3.44 -13.54
C VAL A 89 0.91 -2.30 -14.53
N HIS A 90 0.58 -1.08 -14.13
CA HIS A 90 0.64 0.13 -14.95
C HIS A 90 1.52 1.20 -14.30
N GLY A 91 2.08 2.11 -15.12
CA GLY A 91 2.86 3.25 -14.62
C GLY A 91 4.30 2.91 -14.20
N LYS A 92 4.82 1.75 -14.62
CA LYS A 92 6.16 1.29 -14.23
C LYS A 92 7.32 1.93 -14.99
N SER A 93 7.07 2.71 -16.05
CA SER A 93 8.12 3.21 -16.94
C SER A 93 9.19 3.99 -16.20
N PHE A 94 8.80 4.95 -15.36
CA PHE A 94 9.76 5.73 -14.58
C PHE A 94 10.64 4.86 -13.68
N ALA A 95 10.07 3.87 -12.99
CA ALA A 95 10.84 2.95 -12.16
C ALA A 95 11.82 2.11 -13.00
N LEU A 96 11.41 1.65 -14.20
CA LEU A 96 12.27 0.89 -15.09
C LEU A 96 13.42 1.71 -15.69
N ASP A 97 13.20 3.01 -15.89
CA ASP A 97 14.20 3.92 -16.44
C ASP A 97 15.16 4.46 -15.36
N SER A 98 14.77 4.44 -14.09
CA SER A 98 15.50 5.09 -12.99
C SER A 98 16.21 4.13 -12.05
N LEU A 99 15.69 2.89 -11.87
CA LEU A 99 16.25 1.91 -10.94
C LEU A 99 17.46 1.18 -11.54
N ASP A 100 18.46 0.96 -10.71
CA ASP A 100 19.59 0.08 -11.02
C ASP A 100 19.91 -0.91 -9.86
N ALA A 101 20.87 -1.79 -10.08
CA ALA A 101 21.23 -2.85 -9.15
C ALA A 101 21.85 -2.36 -7.83
N SER A 102 22.31 -1.10 -7.76
CA SER A 102 22.87 -0.49 -6.56
C SER A 102 21.80 0.14 -5.66
N ASP A 103 20.57 0.30 -6.18
CA ASP A 103 19.46 0.85 -5.43
C ASP A 103 18.98 -0.08 -4.32
N ARG A 104 18.30 0.50 -3.36
CA ARG A 104 17.53 -0.17 -2.31
C ARG A 104 16.08 0.24 -2.46
N LEU A 105 15.25 -0.72 -2.85
CA LEU A 105 13.85 -0.50 -3.19
C LEU A 105 12.94 -0.74 -1.99
N LEU A 106 12.10 0.25 -1.66
CA LEU A 106 10.99 0.12 -0.73
C LEU A 106 9.66 0.15 -1.49
N ILE A 107 8.87 -0.90 -1.38
CA ILE A 107 7.48 -0.94 -1.86
C ILE A 107 6.57 -0.65 -0.67
N VAL A 108 5.63 0.28 -0.83
CA VAL A 108 4.71 0.72 0.23
C VAL A 108 3.28 0.50 -0.22
N ASP A 109 2.52 -0.21 0.61
CA ASP A 109 1.07 -0.38 0.47
C ASP A 109 0.33 0.20 1.68
N ASP A 110 -0.98 0.33 1.60
CA ASP A 110 -1.85 0.70 2.72
C ASP A 110 -2.27 -0.53 3.53
N VAL A 111 -2.80 -1.56 2.85
CA VAL A 111 -3.27 -2.81 3.45
C VAL A 111 -2.68 -4.02 2.71
N TYR A 112 -1.82 -4.75 3.38
CA TYR A 112 -1.25 -5.99 2.87
C TYR A 112 -2.18 -7.16 3.21
N ARG A 113 -3.03 -7.54 2.26
CA ARG A 113 -4.00 -8.62 2.47
C ARG A 113 -3.49 -9.98 1.99
N THR A 114 -3.05 -10.08 0.74
CA THR A 114 -2.60 -11.34 0.13
C THR A 114 -1.18 -11.27 -0.44
N GLY A 115 -0.56 -10.12 -0.39
CA GLY A 115 0.74 -9.86 -1.03
C GLY A 115 0.75 -9.93 -2.56
N ARG A 116 -0.37 -10.29 -3.21
CA ARG A 116 -0.41 -10.47 -4.68
C ARG A 116 -0.06 -9.20 -5.46
N HIS A 117 -0.41 -8.03 -4.92
CA HIS A 117 -0.11 -6.74 -5.56
C HIS A 117 1.39 -6.45 -5.57
N SER A 118 2.04 -6.55 -4.41
CA SER A 118 3.49 -6.38 -4.28
C SER A 118 4.24 -7.43 -5.11
N LYS A 119 3.84 -8.71 -5.05
CA LYS A 119 4.40 -9.79 -5.88
C LYS A 119 4.32 -9.48 -7.37
N ALA A 120 3.15 -9.06 -7.86
CA ALA A 120 2.96 -8.74 -9.28
C ALA A 120 3.84 -7.56 -9.73
N VAL A 121 3.99 -6.53 -8.87
CA VAL A 121 4.89 -5.41 -9.15
C VAL A 121 6.34 -5.87 -9.18
N LEU A 122 6.78 -6.64 -8.19
CA LEU A 122 8.15 -7.18 -8.13
C LEU A 122 8.48 -8.05 -9.34
N GLU A 123 7.59 -8.94 -9.76
CA GLU A 123 7.79 -9.76 -10.97
C GLU A 123 7.93 -8.90 -12.23
N ARG A 124 7.13 -7.84 -12.35
CA ARG A 124 7.21 -6.93 -13.50
C ARG A 124 8.48 -6.09 -13.49
N LEU A 125 8.93 -5.64 -12.33
CA LEU A 125 10.21 -4.95 -12.19
C LEU A 125 11.37 -5.90 -12.49
N ARG A 126 11.39 -7.10 -11.92
CA ARG A 126 12.43 -8.13 -12.22
C ARG A 126 12.52 -8.43 -13.71
N THR A 127 11.36 -8.62 -14.38
CA THR A 127 11.32 -8.90 -15.81
C THR A 127 11.84 -7.72 -16.65
N GLY A 128 11.52 -6.49 -16.26
CA GLY A 128 11.93 -5.29 -16.99
C GLY A 128 13.38 -4.90 -16.74
N LEU A 129 13.80 -4.86 -15.49
CA LEU A 129 15.14 -4.43 -15.06
C LEU A 129 16.21 -5.51 -15.29
N ARG A 130 15.82 -6.80 -15.23
CA ARG A 130 16.75 -7.94 -15.40
C ARG A 130 17.94 -7.82 -14.44
N ARG A 131 19.17 -7.65 -14.97
CA ARG A 131 20.40 -7.47 -14.20
C ARG A 131 20.47 -6.16 -13.39
N ASN A 132 19.64 -5.20 -13.74
CA ASN A 132 19.57 -3.90 -13.04
C ASN A 132 18.54 -3.94 -11.88
N MET A 133 17.88 -5.07 -11.61
CA MET A 133 16.98 -5.19 -10.46
C MET A 133 17.74 -4.96 -9.14
N PRO A 134 17.28 -4.06 -8.26
CA PRO A 134 17.83 -3.90 -6.94
C PRO A 134 17.95 -5.24 -6.20
N GLN A 135 19.07 -5.47 -5.54
CA GLN A 135 19.30 -6.70 -4.77
C GLN A 135 18.59 -6.63 -3.41
N GLU A 136 18.47 -5.45 -2.86
CA GLU A 136 17.80 -5.21 -1.59
C GLU A 136 16.43 -4.58 -1.85
N VAL A 137 15.38 -5.35 -1.54
CA VAL A 137 13.99 -4.94 -1.70
C VAL A 137 13.26 -5.23 -0.40
N ARG A 138 12.52 -4.25 0.10
CA ARG A 138 11.65 -4.37 1.26
C ARG A 138 10.22 -3.97 0.91
N VAL A 139 9.26 -4.57 1.60
CA VAL A 139 7.83 -4.29 1.48
C VAL A 139 7.30 -3.80 2.82
N ALA A 140 6.55 -2.71 2.79
CA ALA A 140 5.95 -2.11 3.97
C ALA A 140 4.45 -1.85 3.76
N ALA A 141 3.67 -1.93 4.84
CA ALA A 141 2.26 -1.55 4.84
C ALA A 141 1.85 -1.00 6.21
N LEU A 142 0.77 -0.22 6.29
CA LEU A 142 0.22 0.17 7.60
C LEU A 142 -0.47 -1.01 8.27
N TRP A 143 -1.26 -1.75 7.50
CA TRP A 143 -2.07 -2.86 7.97
C TRP A 143 -1.68 -4.17 7.29
N LYS A 144 -1.54 -5.22 8.10
CA LYS A 144 -1.41 -6.60 7.66
C LYS A 144 -2.73 -7.32 7.94
N HIS A 145 -3.26 -8.04 6.96
CA HIS A 145 -4.39 -8.94 7.22
C HIS A 145 -3.90 -10.24 7.85
N ALA A 146 -4.61 -10.74 8.88
CA ALA A 146 -4.21 -11.92 9.63
C ALA A 146 -4.07 -13.18 8.74
N ASP A 147 -4.91 -13.30 7.70
CA ASP A 147 -4.88 -14.41 6.74
C ASP A 147 -3.80 -14.24 5.65
N SER A 148 -2.97 -13.18 5.72
CA SER A 148 -1.90 -12.99 4.74
C SER A 148 -0.77 -14.00 4.98
N ASP A 149 -0.19 -14.54 3.92
CA ASP A 149 0.99 -15.43 4.01
C ASP A 149 2.20 -14.73 4.65
N GLY A 150 2.22 -13.39 4.63
CA GLY A 150 3.16 -12.54 5.38
C GLY A 150 4.63 -12.60 4.98
N ASP A 151 5.03 -13.61 4.22
CA ASP A 151 6.44 -13.97 3.94
C ASP A 151 7.25 -12.90 3.21
N GLU A 152 6.58 -11.93 2.57
CA GLU A 152 7.23 -10.85 1.81
C GLU A 152 6.98 -9.46 2.41
N LEU A 153 6.35 -9.37 3.60
CA LEU A 153 6.10 -8.11 4.29
C LEU A 153 7.14 -7.88 5.39
N ASP A 154 8.04 -6.93 5.16
CA ASP A 154 9.13 -6.63 6.10
C ASP A 154 8.68 -5.71 7.24
N TYR A 155 7.78 -4.74 6.94
CA TYR A 155 7.34 -3.74 7.91
C TYR A 155 5.83 -3.57 7.89
N TYR A 156 5.23 -3.58 9.08
CA TYR A 156 3.82 -3.20 9.28
C TYR A 156 3.62 -2.65 10.69
N LEU A 157 2.50 -1.96 10.92
CA LEU A 157 2.16 -1.41 12.23
C LEU A 157 1.02 -2.16 12.90
N HIS A 158 -0.01 -2.49 12.15
CA HIS A 158 -1.24 -3.09 12.65
C HIS A 158 -1.51 -4.43 11.98
N GLU A 159 -2.17 -5.32 12.71
CA GLU A 159 -2.67 -6.59 12.19
C GLU A 159 -4.16 -6.72 12.52
N THR A 160 -4.97 -7.21 11.55
CA THR A 160 -6.40 -7.39 11.73
C THR A 160 -6.95 -8.46 10.79
N ASP A 161 -8.03 -9.10 11.20
CA ASP A 161 -8.86 -10.01 10.39
C ASP A 161 -10.08 -9.29 9.78
N ARG A 162 -10.32 -8.02 10.17
CA ARG A 162 -11.45 -7.21 9.74
C ARG A 162 -11.14 -6.40 8.48
N TRP A 163 -12.20 -5.94 7.81
CA TRP A 163 -12.06 -5.03 6.67
C TRP A 163 -11.65 -3.63 7.13
N VAL A 164 -10.50 -3.13 6.65
CA VAL A 164 -10.02 -1.78 6.93
C VAL A 164 -10.62 -0.83 5.91
N VAL A 165 -11.35 0.17 6.39
CA VAL A 165 -11.92 1.27 5.59
C VAL A 165 -11.03 2.50 5.78
N LEU A 166 -10.33 2.87 4.73
CA LEU A 166 -9.38 3.99 4.76
C LEU A 166 -10.08 5.34 4.55
N PRO A 167 -9.46 6.46 4.94
CA PRO A 167 -10.11 7.78 4.92
C PRO A 167 -10.71 8.16 3.56
N TYR A 168 -10.02 7.86 2.47
CA TYR A 168 -10.43 8.18 1.09
C TYR A 168 -11.42 7.16 0.48
N GLU A 169 -11.76 6.08 1.18
CA GLU A 169 -12.69 5.07 0.66
C GLU A 169 -14.13 5.46 0.90
N LEU A 170 -14.92 5.49 -0.17
CA LEU A 170 -16.37 5.73 -0.15
C LEU A 170 -17.15 4.61 -0.83
N SER A 171 -16.51 3.95 -1.81
CA SER A 171 -17.17 2.87 -2.58
C SER A 171 -17.49 1.68 -1.68
N GLY A 172 -18.77 1.32 -1.61
CA GLY A 172 -19.25 0.19 -0.82
C GLY A 172 -19.66 0.55 0.60
N LEU A 173 -19.63 1.84 0.96
CA LEU A 173 -20.21 2.34 2.19
C LEU A 173 -21.66 2.79 1.97
N THR A 174 -22.47 2.59 2.97
CA THR A 174 -23.83 3.15 3.04
C THR A 174 -23.78 4.60 3.49
N ALA A 175 -24.84 5.38 3.21
CA ALA A 175 -24.96 6.75 3.70
C ALA A 175 -24.90 6.84 5.24
N ALA A 176 -25.44 5.84 5.94
CA ALA A 176 -25.38 5.75 7.39
C ALA A 176 -23.94 5.58 7.90
N GLU A 177 -23.17 4.66 7.31
CA GLU A 177 -21.76 4.45 7.66
C GLU A 177 -20.89 5.70 7.40
N ILE A 178 -21.17 6.42 6.31
CA ILE A 178 -20.48 7.69 6.01
C ILE A 178 -20.84 8.75 7.05
N ALA A 179 -22.12 8.89 7.39
CA ALA A 179 -22.57 9.86 8.38
C ALA A 179 -21.98 9.61 9.78
N GLU A 180 -21.90 8.35 10.18
CA GLU A 180 -21.40 7.94 11.48
C GLU A 180 -19.86 8.01 11.56
N ASN A 181 -19.15 7.49 10.56
CA ASN A 181 -17.71 7.27 10.64
C ASN A 181 -16.87 8.30 9.86
N LYS A 182 -17.51 9.10 8.99
CA LYS A 182 -16.87 10.14 8.16
C LYS A 182 -17.71 11.43 8.14
N PRO A 183 -18.01 12.03 9.31
CA PRO A 183 -18.96 13.13 9.40
C PRO A 183 -18.53 14.38 8.61
N GLY A 184 -17.21 14.62 8.49
CA GLY A 184 -16.68 15.70 7.65
C GLY A 184 -17.02 15.51 6.16
N LEU A 185 -16.96 14.29 5.66
CA LEU A 185 -17.33 13.97 4.28
C LEU A 185 -18.86 13.99 4.08
N ALA A 186 -19.62 13.53 5.05
CA ALA A 186 -21.09 13.58 4.98
C ALA A 186 -21.59 15.00 4.74
N SER A 187 -20.98 16.00 5.37
CA SER A 187 -21.36 17.43 5.19
C SER A 187 -20.99 18.00 3.81
N ILE A 188 -20.03 17.39 3.11
CA ILE A 188 -19.60 17.82 1.76
C ILE A 188 -20.46 17.14 0.68
N LEU A 189 -20.90 15.90 0.95
CA LEU A 189 -21.60 15.07 -0.02
C LEU A 189 -23.15 15.14 0.09
N ALA A 190 -23.66 15.95 1.03
CA ALA A 190 -25.09 16.14 1.31
C ALA A 190 -25.80 17.00 0.24
#